data_042fd00713ef449bcc48dc93683c618d
#
_entry.id   042fd00713ef449bcc48dc93683c618d
#
_cell.length_a   1.000
_cell.length_b   1.000
_cell.length_c   1.000
_cell.angle_alpha   90.00
_cell.angle_beta   90.00
_cell.angle_gamma   90.00
#
_symmetry.space_group_name_H-M   'P 1'
#
loop_
_entity.id
_entity.type
_entity.pdbx_description
1 polymer ?
#
loop_
_entity_poly.entity_id
_entity_poly.type
_entity_poly.pdbx_seq_one_letter_code
_entity_poly.pdbx_strand_id
1 'polypeptide(L)'
;MSRLGKMPGWQRWFTLSSMLACSLSGTAYLMGHQFSLQKEWLGIHSVLAWHGITAILATLALGSVLPFHLKAGLKAKRKMVSGLGQLGFLAILLISGALLYYGPAETRDEVIITHWIVGLLFFATFIMHGVLAQLKPHPI
;
A
#
# COMPACT_ATOMS: atom_id res chain seq x y z
N MET A 1 -20.71 -15.99 18.51
CA MET A 1 -19.79 -15.54 17.42
C MET A 1 -19.20 -14.19 17.81
N SER A 2 -17.91 -14.14 18.09
CA SER A 2 -17.28 -12.92 18.60
C SER A 2 -17.24 -11.84 17.51
N ARG A 3 -17.72 -10.64 17.82
CA ARG A 3 -17.70 -9.45 16.94
C ARG A 3 -16.28 -8.91 16.63
N LEU A 4 -15.23 -9.61 17.02
CA LEU A 4 -13.82 -9.23 16.93
C LEU A 4 -13.22 -9.29 15.51
N GLY A 5 -14.00 -9.52 14.47
CA GLY A 5 -13.51 -9.59 13.09
C GLY A 5 -14.27 -8.73 12.07
N LYS A 6 -15.28 -7.97 12.50
CA LYS A 6 -16.02 -7.12 11.57
C LYS A 6 -15.49 -5.69 11.67
N MET A 7 -14.61 -5.35 10.75
CA MET A 7 -14.20 -3.97 10.49
C MET A 7 -15.42 -3.13 10.10
N PRO A 8 -15.63 -1.93 10.68
CA PRO A 8 -16.66 -1.01 10.24
C PRO A 8 -16.56 -0.71 8.74
N GLY A 9 -17.70 -0.58 8.06
CA GLY A 9 -17.72 -0.38 6.60
C GLY A 9 -16.91 0.83 6.14
N TRP A 10 -17.02 1.96 6.84
CA TRP A 10 -16.27 3.18 6.53
C TRP A 10 -14.75 2.97 6.62
N GLN A 11 -14.27 2.26 7.64
CA GLN A 11 -12.86 1.97 7.86
C GLN A 11 -12.29 1.05 6.77
N ARG A 12 -13.09 0.06 6.34
CA ARG A 12 -12.75 -0.80 5.22
C ARG A 12 -12.62 -0.02 3.93
N TRP A 13 -13.60 0.84 3.60
CA TRP A 13 -13.57 1.67 2.41
C TRP A 13 -12.41 2.67 2.44
N PHE A 14 -12.17 3.30 3.59
CA PHE A 14 -11.05 4.21 3.77
C PHE A 14 -9.71 3.51 3.52
N THR A 15 -9.51 2.31 4.07
CA THR A 15 -8.29 1.53 3.85
C THR A 15 -8.13 1.11 2.39
N LEU A 16 -9.18 0.58 1.78
CA LEU A 16 -9.12 0.14 0.38
C LEU A 16 -8.86 1.30 -0.58
N SER A 17 -9.60 2.41 -0.43
CA SER A 17 -9.46 3.55 -1.33
C SER A 17 -8.11 4.25 -1.19
N SER A 18 -7.61 4.46 0.03
CA SER A 18 -6.31 5.09 0.25
C SER A 18 -5.15 4.22 -0.25
N MET A 19 -5.20 2.89 -0.02
CA MET A 19 -4.20 1.95 -0.53
C MET A 19 -4.21 1.89 -2.06
N LEU A 20 -5.40 1.82 -2.68
CA LEU A 20 -5.52 1.84 -4.14
C LEU A 20 -5.01 3.17 -4.73
N ALA A 21 -5.40 4.29 -4.16
CA ALA A 21 -4.96 5.61 -4.62
C ALA A 21 -3.44 5.76 -4.51
N CYS A 22 -2.84 5.32 -3.41
CA CYS A 22 -1.39 5.33 -3.22
C CYS A 22 -0.68 4.43 -4.24
N SER A 23 -1.16 3.20 -4.44
CA SER A 23 -0.57 2.26 -5.38
C SER A 23 -0.69 2.73 -6.83
N LEU A 24 -1.85 3.28 -7.21
CA LEU A 24 -2.10 3.79 -8.55
C LEU A 24 -1.26 5.05 -8.84
N SER A 25 -1.17 5.98 -7.89
CA SER A 25 -0.36 7.20 -8.05
C SER A 25 1.13 6.87 -8.11
N GLY A 26 1.62 5.92 -7.31
CA GLY A 26 3.01 5.45 -7.38
C GLY A 26 3.32 4.75 -8.70
N THR A 27 2.42 3.90 -9.19
CA THR A 27 2.57 3.25 -10.50
C THR A 27 2.52 4.27 -11.64
N ALA A 28 1.61 5.24 -11.56
CA ALA A 28 1.53 6.31 -12.55
C ALA A 28 2.81 7.16 -12.58
N TYR A 29 3.38 7.46 -11.41
CA TYR A 29 4.66 8.17 -11.31
C TYR A 29 5.80 7.35 -11.95
N LEU A 30 5.88 6.07 -11.63
CA LEU A 30 6.87 5.16 -12.21
C LEU A 30 6.77 5.11 -13.74
N MET A 31 5.58 4.88 -14.26
CA MET A 31 5.35 4.82 -15.71
C MET A 31 5.64 6.16 -16.40
N GLY A 32 5.22 7.26 -15.81
CA GLY A 32 5.47 8.59 -16.33
C GLY A 32 6.95 8.94 -16.35
N HIS A 33 7.69 8.59 -15.30
CA HIS A 33 9.12 8.81 -15.23
C HIS A 33 9.89 7.95 -16.24
N GLN A 34 9.57 6.68 -16.33
CA GLN A 34 10.24 5.72 -17.20
C GLN A 34 9.92 5.94 -18.69
N PHE A 35 8.68 6.27 -19.02
CA PHE A 35 8.20 6.40 -20.40
C PHE A 35 7.97 7.84 -20.86
N SER A 36 8.34 8.82 -20.05
CA SER A 36 8.17 10.26 -20.32
C SER A 36 6.72 10.71 -20.59
N LEU A 37 5.73 9.88 -20.25
CA LEU A 37 4.31 10.13 -20.50
C LEU A 37 3.73 11.28 -19.66
N GLN A 38 4.38 11.62 -18.54
CA GLN A 38 3.90 12.66 -17.63
C GLN A 38 4.15 14.09 -18.10
N LYS A 39 5.08 14.30 -19.04
CA LYS A 39 5.42 15.64 -19.51
C LYS A 39 4.24 16.33 -20.22
N GLU A 40 3.33 15.57 -20.79
CA GLU A 40 2.25 16.08 -21.62
C GLU A 40 0.94 16.29 -20.88
N TRP A 41 0.65 15.52 -19.83
CA TRP A 41 -0.69 15.49 -19.20
C TRP A 41 -0.73 15.97 -17.75
N LEU A 42 0.26 15.60 -16.95
CA LEU A 42 0.30 15.95 -15.54
C LEU A 42 1.74 16.32 -15.17
N GLY A 43 1.96 17.50 -14.65
CA GLY A 43 3.28 17.89 -14.16
C GLY A 43 3.84 16.83 -13.19
N ILE A 44 5.11 16.45 -13.36
CA ILE A 44 5.80 15.44 -12.55
C ILE A 44 5.60 15.69 -11.05
N HIS A 45 5.67 16.95 -10.64
CA HIS A 45 5.46 17.36 -9.24
C HIS A 45 4.06 17.05 -8.71
N SER A 46 3.02 17.18 -9.55
CA SER A 46 1.64 16.92 -9.12
C SER A 46 1.41 15.45 -8.81
N VAL A 47 1.91 14.53 -9.63
CA VAL A 47 1.73 13.08 -9.40
C VAL A 47 2.51 12.64 -8.17
N LEU A 48 3.74 13.14 -7.98
CA LEU A 48 4.55 12.85 -6.79
C LEU A 48 3.90 13.40 -5.52
N ALA A 49 3.34 14.63 -5.57
CA ALA A 49 2.62 15.21 -4.45
C ALA A 49 1.37 14.39 -4.08
N TRP A 50 0.59 13.96 -5.07
CA TRP A 50 -0.56 13.07 -4.85
C TRP A 50 -0.13 11.72 -4.28
N HIS A 51 0.98 11.15 -4.76
CA HIS A 51 1.50 9.91 -4.18
C HIS A 51 1.89 10.10 -2.70
N GLY A 52 2.57 11.18 -2.35
CA GLY A 52 2.91 11.49 -0.97
C GLY A 52 1.69 11.68 -0.06
N ILE A 53 0.68 12.44 -0.52
CA ILE A 53 -0.57 12.66 0.22
C ILE A 53 -1.31 11.32 0.43
N THR A 54 -1.45 10.52 -0.61
CA THR A 54 -2.13 9.23 -0.53
C THR A 54 -1.36 8.21 0.29
N ALA A 55 -0.02 8.28 0.33
CA ALA A 55 0.81 7.46 1.20
C ALA A 55 0.57 7.77 2.70
N ILE A 56 0.43 9.05 3.06
CA ILE A 56 0.06 9.45 4.41
C ILE A 56 -1.32 8.90 4.77
N LEU A 57 -2.32 9.08 3.89
CA LEU A 57 -3.67 8.56 4.11
C LEU A 57 -3.70 7.04 4.25
N ALA A 58 -2.95 6.33 3.40
CA ALA A 58 -2.82 4.87 3.47
C ALA A 58 -2.18 4.40 4.78
N THR A 59 -1.16 5.12 5.26
CA THR A 59 -0.50 4.82 6.54
C THR A 59 -1.45 5.02 7.72
N LEU A 60 -2.20 6.13 7.75
CA LEU A 60 -3.21 6.39 8.77
C LEU A 60 -4.34 5.36 8.75
N ALA A 61 -4.84 5.03 7.55
CA ALA A 61 -5.88 4.03 7.39
C ALA A 61 -5.42 2.67 7.90
N LEU A 62 -4.20 2.24 7.56
CA LEU A 62 -3.63 1.00 8.04
C LEU A 62 -3.43 1.02 9.56
N GLY A 63 -2.86 2.08 10.11
CA GLY A 63 -2.67 2.24 11.56
C GLY A 63 -3.99 2.07 12.31
N SER A 64 -5.09 2.56 11.74
CA SER A 64 -6.43 2.44 12.33
C SER A 64 -6.96 1.00 12.37
N VAL A 65 -6.60 0.15 11.40
CA VAL A 65 -7.12 -1.23 11.29
C VAL A 65 -6.15 -2.27 11.83
N LEU A 66 -4.86 -1.97 11.88
CA LEU A 66 -3.81 -2.93 12.19
C LEU A 66 -4.02 -3.69 13.51
N PRO A 67 -4.34 -3.03 14.65
CA PRO A 67 -4.49 -3.72 15.93
C PRO A 67 -5.59 -4.80 15.90
N PHE A 68 -6.72 -4.50 15.23
CA PHE A 68 -7.86 -5.41 15.15
C PHE A 68 -7.64 -6.50 14.11
N HIS A 69 -7.14 -6.11 12.93
CA HIS A 69 -6.92 -7.04 11.81
C HIS A 69 -5.81 -8.04 12.11
N LEU A 70 -4.70 -7.57 12.66
CA LEU A 70 -3.57 -8.43 13.04
C LEU A 70 -3.99 -9.41 14.14
N LYS A 71 -4.64 -8.95 15.21
CA LYS A 71 -5.10 -9.80 16.31
C LYS A 71 -6.08 -10.87 15.82
N ALA A 72 -7.03 -10.50 14.95
CA ALA A 72 -7.97 -11.44 14.37
C ALA A 72 -7.29 -12.46 13.44
N GLY A 73 -6.35 -12.02 12.60
CA GLY A 73 -5.60 -12.88 11.68
C GLY A 73 -4.71 -13.88 12.42
N LEU A 74 -3.98 -13.44 13.43
CA LEU A 74 -3.13 -14.29 14.27
C LEU A 74 -3.96 -15.36 15.01
N LYS A 75 -5.11 -14.96 15.59
CA LYS A 75 -6.01 -15.89 16.28
C LYS A 75 -6.62 -16.92 15.34
N ALA A 76 -6.99 -16.51 14.13
CA ALA A 76 -7.65 -17.39 13.16
C ALA A 76 -6.65 -18.29 12.40
N LYS A 77 -5.37 -18.04 12.49
CA LYS A 77 -4.28 -18.72 11.73
C LYS A 77 -4.54 -18.78 10.20
N ARG A 78 -5.39 -17.90 9.70
CA ARG A 78 -5.77 -17.85 8.28
C ARG A 78 -5.03 -16.72 7.58
N LYS A 79 -4.44 -17.00 6.41
CA LYS A 79 -3.73 -16.02 5.57
C LYS A 79 -2.63 -15.24 6.30
N MET A 80 -2.04 -15.83 7.34
CA MET A 80 -0.98 -15.17 8.14
C MET A 80 0.21 -14.78 7.28
N VAL A 81 0.67 -15.68 6.41
CA VAL A 81 1.86 -15.44 5.58
C VAL A 81 1.64 -14.23 4.67
N SER A 82 0.49 -14.15 3.97
CA SER A 82 0.19 -13.02 3.08
C SER A 82 -0.03 -11.71 3.85
N GLY A 83 -0.65 -11.77 5.03
CA GLY A 83 -0.86 -10.59 5.87
C GLY A 83 0.43 -10.04 6.48
N LEU A 84 1.28 -10.91 7.01
CA LEU A 84 2.59 -10.51 7.53
C LEU A 84 3.53 -10.05 6.41
N GLY A 85 3.49 -10.71 5.25
CA GLY A 85 4.23 -10.28 4.07
C GLY A 85 3.85 -8.87 3.63
N GLN A 86 2.55 -8.55 3.57
CA GLN A 86 2.09 -7.19 3.27
C GLN A 86 2.56 -6.16 4.30
N LEU A 87 2.52 -6.52 5.59
CA LEU A 87 3.01 -5.63 6.64
C LEU A 87 4.52 -5.39 6.50
N GLY A 88 5.29 -6.43 6.16
CA GLY A 88 6.71 -6.31 5.87
C GLY A 88 7.00 -5.41 4.68
N PHE A 89 6.31 -5.60 3.55
CA PHE A 89 6.45 -4.71 2.39
C PHE A 89 6.11 -3.27 2.73
N LEU A 90 5.03 -3.05 3.49
CA LEU A 90 4.66 -1.71 3.90
C LEU A 90 5.71 -1.06 4.80
N ALA A 91 6.29 -1.78 5.74
CA ALA A 91 7.38 -1.26 6.58
C ALA A 91 8.58 -0.83 5.72
N ILE A 92 8.97 -1.65 4.73
CA ILE A 92 10.03 -1.30 3.78
C ILE A 92 9.65 -0.05 2.96
N LEU A 93 8.40 0.05 2.49
CA LEU A 93 7.93 1.21 1.73
C LEU A 93 7.93 2.49 2.56
N LEU A 94 7.55 2.44 3.83
CA LEU A 94 7.61 3.60 4.72
C LEU A 94 9.05 4.04 4.98
N ILE A 95 9.95 3.10 5.25
CA ILE A 95 11.36 3.39 5.47
C ILE A 95 12.01 3.95 4.19
N SER A 96 11.82 3.28 3.05
CA SER A 96 12.37 3.73 1.78
C SER A 96 11.78 5.06 1.32
N GLY A 97 10.48 5.29 1.54
CA GLY A 97 9.85 6.58 1.29
C GLY A 97 10.45 7.71 2.12
N ALA A 98 10.70 7.47 3.41
CA ALA A 98 11.39 8.43 4.26
C ALA A 98 12.85 8.68 3.81
N LEU A 99 13.56 7.63 3.40
CA LEU A 99 14.93 7.76 2.89
C LEU A 99 15.00 8.54 1.57
N LEU A 100 13.98 8.49 0.72
CA LEU A 100 13.91 9.29 -0.50
C LEU A 100 13.84 10.81 -0.21
N TYR A 101 13.30 11.19 0.95
CA TYR A 101 13.22 12.60 1.36
C TYR A 101 14.39 13.04 2.24
N TYR A 102 14.85 12.20 3.15
CA TYR A 102 15.78 12.54 4.22
C TYR A 102 17.09 11.77 4.17
N GLY A 103 17.20 10.76 3.29
CA GLY A 103 18.39 9.92 3.18
C GLY A 103 19.54 10.61 2.43
N PRO A 104 20.74 10.05 2.53
CA PRO A 104 21.92 10.56 1.84
C PRO A 104 21.77 10.39 0.32
N ALA A 105 22.36 11.35 -0.43
CA ALA A 105 22.27 11.38 -1.88
C ALA A 105 22.95 10.16 -2.55
N GLU A 106 23.98 9.64 -1.91
CA GLU A 106 24.80 8.53 -2.40
C GLU A 106 24.02 7.22 -2.52
N THR A 107 22.98 7.02 -1.70
CA THR A 107 22.16 5.78 -1.70
C THR A 107 20.82 5.97 -2.41
N ARG A 108 20.59 7.14 -3.03
CA ARG A 108 19.28 7.50 -3.56
C ARG A 108 18.80 6.55 -4.66
N ASP A 109 19.67 6.13 -5.55
CA ASP A 109 19.31 5.28 -6.69
C ASP A 109 18.90 3.88 -6.22
N GLU A 110 19.61 3.28 -5.27
CA GLU A 110 19.26 1.99 -4.67
C GLU A 110 17.93 2.07 -3.91
N VAL A 111 17.68 3.18 -3.22
CA VAL A 111 16.43 3.40 -2.50
C VAL A 111 15.26 3.55 -3.48
N ILE A 112 15.43 4.25 -4.60
CA ILE A 112 14.42 4.37 -5.66
C ILE A 112 14.05 2.99 -6.19
N ILE A 113 15.05 2.19 -6.59
CA ILE A 113 14.84 0.85 -7.15
C ILE A 113 14.13 -0.05 -6.13
N THR A 114 14.59 -0.04 -4.88
CA THR A 114 13.98 -0.81 -3.79
C THR A 114 12.54 -0.41 -3.57
N HIS A 115 12.25 0.90 -3.52
CA HIS A 115 10.89 1.42 -3.33
C HIS A 115 9.95 0.98 -4.46
N TRP A 116 10.40 1.01 -5.71
CA TRP A 116 9.63 0.57 -6.86
C TRP A 116 9.31 -0.92 -6.81
N ILE A 117 10.33 -1.75 -6.65
CA ILE A 117 10.14 -3.21 -6.64
C ILE A 117 9.20 -3.61 -5.53
N VAL A 118 9.45 -3.11 -4.32
CA VAL A 118 8.59 -3.44 -3.17
C VAL A 118 7.18 -2.86 -3.33
N GLY A 119 7.05 -1.68 -3.94
CA GLY A 119 5.76 -1.05 -4.23
C GLY A 119 4.91 -1.87 -5.19
N LEU A 120 5.49 -2.39 -6.28
CA LEU A 120 4.80 -3.26 -7.22
C LEU A 120 4.42 -4.60 -6.59
N LEU A 121 5.31 -5.21 -5.81
CA LEU A 121 5.02 -6.44 -5.06
C LEU A 121 3.92 -6.22 -4.02
N PHE A 122 3.96 -5.10 -3.30
CA PHE A 122 2.91 -4.73 -2.37
C PHE A 122 1.57 -4.58 -3.08
N PHE A 123 1.53 -3.88 -4.21
CA PHE A 123 0.30 -3.67 -4.96
C PHE A 123 -0.30 -5.00 -5.46
N ALA A 124 0.52 -5.87 -6.05
CA ALA A 124 0.08 -7.18 -6.50
C ALA A 124 -0.49 -8.03 -5.35
N THR A 125 0.25 -8.11 -4.23
CA THR A 125 -0.20 -8.88 -3.06
C THR A 125 -1.43 -8.25 -2.39
N PHE A 126 -1.55 -6.92 -2.41
CA PHE A 126 -2.72 -6.21 -1.89
C PHE A 126 -3.99 -6.54 -2.70
N ILE A 127 -3.91 -6.54 -4.04
CA ILE A 127 -5.03 -6.94 -4.89
C ILE A 127 -5.44 -8.39 -4.58
N MET A 128 -4.48 -9.30 -4.48
CA MET A 128 -4.76 -10.71 -4.17
C MET A 128 -5.35 -10.91 -2.77
N HIS A 129 -4.81 -10.23 -1.77
CA HIS A 129 -5.23 -10.38 -0.37
C HIS A 129 -6.52 -9.63 -0.05
N GLY A 130 -6.58 -8.36 -0.46
CA GLY A 130 -7.62 -7.42 -0.07
C GLY A 130 -8.82 -7.41 -1.00
N VAL A 131 -8.60 -7.43 -2.32
CA VAL A 131 -9.66 -7.27 -3.32
C VAL A 131 -10.22 -8.63 -3.76
N LEU A 132 -9.39 -9.49 -4.35
CA LEU A 132 -9.86 -10.77 -4.88
C LEU A 132 -10.40 -11.72 -3.80
N ALA A 133 -9.87 -11.64 -2.58
CA ALA A 133 -10.37 -12.46 -1.47
C ALA A 133 -11.80 -12.11 -1.06
N GLN A 134 -12.29 -10.94 -1.43
CA GLN A 134 -13.66 -10.50 -1.14
C GLN A 134 -14.65 -10.89 -2.23
N LEU A 135 -14.15 -11.18 -3.43
CA LEU A 135 -14.96 -11.57 -4.58
C LEU A 135 -15.32 -13.06 -4.58
N LYS A 136 -14.71 -13.87 -3.70
CA LYS A 136 -15.09 -15.28 -3.56
C LYS A 136 -16.45 -15.39 -2.87
N PRO A 137 -17.48 -15.94 -3.54
CA PRO A 137 -18.76 -16.20 -2.89
C PRO A 137 -18.54 -17.09 -1.66
N HIS A 138 -19.21 -16.78 -0.55
CA HIS A 138 -19.30 -17.71 0.56
C HIS A 138 -20.03 -18.97 0.04
N PRO A 139 -19.45 -20.17 0.19
CA PRO A 139 -20.25 -21.37 -0.01
C PRO A 139 -21.41 -21.31 0.98
N ILE A 140 -22.61 -21.48 0.44
CA ILE A 140 -23.88 -21.60 1.15
C ILE A 140 -23.83 -22.82 2.07
#